data_b9a47c6be45e5d753ee544e68c3c2358
#
_entry.id   b9a47c6be45e5d753ee544e68c3c2358
#
_cell.length_a   1.000
_cell.length_b   1.000
_cell.length_c   1.000
_cell.angle_alpha   90.00
_cell.angle_beta   90.00
_cell.angle_gamma   90.00
#
_symmetry.space_group_name_H-M   'P 1'
#
loop_
_entity.id
_entity.type
_entity.pdbx_description
1 polymer ?
#
loop_
_entity_poly.entity_id
_entity_poly.type
_entity_poly.pdbx_seq_one_letter_code
_entity_poly.pdbx_strand_id
1 'polypeptide(L)'
;MKVVIYISTDSMYIKPRGRNIMGKQRLGFLSDFVEAITRRKRGGEAETLKALARPASERARVACTVLMGRIGDAARVAVAEQALSAYAELDADQRADFFRAMRDDHGVDADAIRAAYAAWDATPDARRVADLFEAVEPARQTLLRRLNMAPGATLQLVRMRQDLLAAMRADPDLAAIDADFAHLLASWFNRGFLTMRRIDWNAPAAILEKLMEYESVHQMQGWPDLKRRLAANDRRLYAFFHPATGDEPLIFVEVALTQGLPDAIAPILTAPDAREPAAADTAVFYSINNSLAGLKGVSFGNFLIKQVVAVLSAELPDLRTFVTLSPVPGFAAWLADQQDAPAVALRGALTMGAWRTDPGAAEALHPQVMAVAARYIVQAKGRAGAPADPVARFHLGNGACAHRLNWPADLSPGALASAHGLMINYLYELDRIEDRHEAFVRDGTVAHGAQLADALKT
;
A
#
# COMPACT_ATOMS: atom_id res chain seq x y z
N MET A 1 -37.37 12.24 31.13
CA MET A 1 -37.34 10.78 31.09
C MET A 1 -35.89 10.36 30.77
N LYS A 2 -35.12 10.03 31.85
CA LYS A 2 -33.69 9.67 31.74
C LYS A 2 -33.59 8.20 31.41
N VAL A 3 -32.96 7.87 30.27
CA VAL A 3 -32.56 6.49 29.94
C VAL A 3 -31.19 6.29 30.54
N VAL A 4 -31.07 5.40 31.51
CA VAL A 4 -29.81 4.94 32.10
C VAL A 4 -29.45 3.65 31.38
N ILE A 5 -28.33 3.63 30.66
CA ILE A 5 -27.76 2.39 30.09
C ILE A 5 -26.80 1.81 31.12
N TYR A 6 -27.12 0.64 31.66
CA TYR A 6 -26.22 -0.17 32.49
C TYR A 6 -25.29 -0.98 31.57
N ILE A 7 -24.01 -0.76 31.69
CA ILE A 7 -22.98 -1.66 31.13
C ILE A 7 -22.59 -2.62 32.25
N SER A 8 -22.95 -3.89 32.09
CA SER A 8 -22.50 -4.98 32.96
C SER A 8 -21.19 -5.56 32.43
N THR A 9 -20.13 -5.42 33.21
CA THR A 9 -18.86 -6.13 33.04
C THR A 9 -18.98 -7.48 33.73
N ASP A 10 -19.21 -8.55 32.96
CA ASP A 10 -18.92 -9.91 33.44
C ASP A 10 -18.30 -10.73 32.30
N SER A 11 -17.04 -11.04 32.52
CA SER A 11 -16.21 -11.90 31.71
C SER A 11 -16.61 -13.34 31.94
N MET A 12 -17.20 -13.99 30.94
CA MET A 12 -17.43 -15.44 30.95
C MET A 12 -16.65 -16.09 29.81
N TYR A 13 -15.54 -16.72 30.16
CA TYR A 13 -14.81 -17.65 29.31
C TYR A 13 -15.68 -18.85 28.99
N ILE A 14 -16.14 -19.01 27.75
CA ILE A 14 -16.72 -20.22 27.24
C ILE A 14 -15.72 -20.92 26.34
N LYS A 15 -15.21 -22.09 26.80
CA LYS A 15 -14.42 -23.01 25.97
C LYS A 15 -15.24 -23.44 24.74
N PRO A 16 -14.73 -23.43 23.54
CA PRO A 16 -15.38 -24.01 22.39
C PRO A 16 -15.18 -25.54 22.41
N ARG A 17 -16.22 -26.30 22.75
CA ARG A 17 -16.35 -27.69 22.32
C ARG A 17 -16.87 -27.69 20.87
N GLY A 18 -16.10 -28.27 19.99
CA GLY A 18 -16.34 -28.32 18.56
C GLY A 18 -17.64 -29.01 18.16
N ARG A 19 -18.18 -28.52 17.08
CA ARG A 19 -18.78 -29.25 15.96
C ARG A 19 -19.23 -28.20 14.94
N ASN A 20 -18.85 -28.49 13.73
CA ASN A 20 -19.11 -27.78 12.48
C ASN A 20 -20.58 -27.35 12.25
N ILE A 21 -21.10 -26.39 13.01
CA ILE A 21 -22.47 -25.88 12.92
C ILE A 21 -22.55 -24.65 11.97
N MET A 22 -21.45 -23.92 11.83
CA MET A 22 -21.40 -22.74 10.94
C MET A 22 -21.59 -23.07 9.45
N GLY A 23 -21.13 -24.24 8.99
CA GLY A 23 -21.29 -24.64 7.58
C GLY A 23 -22.74 -24.97 7.23
N LYS A 24 -23.48 -25.60 8.14
CA LYS A 24 -24.89 -25.97 7.90
C LYS A 24 -25.85 -24.78 8.03
N GLN A 25 -25.59 -23.82 8.93
CA GLN A 25 -26.41 -22.62 9.04
C GLN A 25 -26.19 -21.67 7.85
N ARG A 26 -24.94 -21.54 7.33
CA ARG A 26 -24.67 -20.77 6.10
C ARG A 26 -25.33 -21.38 4.87
N LEU A 27 -25.30 -22.70 4.74
CA LEU A 27 -25.99 -23.40 3.65
C LEU A 27 -27.51 -23.30 3.75
N GLY A 28 -28.07 -23.36 4.95
CA GLY A 28 -29.49 -23.15 5.19
C GLY A 28 -29.94 -21.73 4.85
N PHE A 29 -29.22 -20.72 5.31
CA PHE A 29 -29.52 -19.32 5.02
C PHE A 29 -29.41 -19.01 3.52
N LEU A 30 -28.40 -19.54 2.81
CA LEU A 30 -28.28 -19.41 1.36
C LEU A 30 -29.40 -20.11 0.60
N SER A 31 -29.83 -21.30 1.08
CA SER A 31 -30.97 -22.01 0.54
C SER A 31 -32.27 -21.22 0.71
N ASP A 32 -32.56 -20.78 1.94
CA ASP A 32 -33.76 -19.99 2.26
C ASP A 32 -33.76 -18.64 1.54
N PHE A 33 -32.58 -18.12 1.25
CA PHE A 33 -32.40 -16.84 0.57
C PHE A 33 -32.53 -16.96 -0.95
N VAL A 34 -31.93 -17.98 -1.56
CA VAL A 34 -32.19 -18.35 -2.96
C VAL A 34 -33.68 -18.65 -3.15
N GLU A 35 -34.31 -19.31 -2.19
CA GLU A 35 -35.75 -19.55 -2.19
C GLU A 35 -36.58 -18.28 -2.04
N ALA A 36 -36.12 -17.28 -1.27
CA ALA A 36 -36.78 -15.98 -1.14
C ALA A 36 -36.69 -15.14 -2.45
N ILE A 37 -35.56 -15.21 -3.16
CA ILE A 37 -35.39 -14.59 -4.48
C ILE A 37 -36.24 -15.33 -5.53
N THR A 38 -36.35 -16.67 -5.45
CA THR A 38 -37.06 -17.50 -6.43
C THR A 38 -38.55 -17.61 -6.16
N ARG A 39 -39.04 -17.40 -4.95
CA ARG A 39 -40.51 -17.37 -4.65
C ARG A 39 -41.27 -16.31 -5.46
N ARG A 40 -40.62 -15.32 -6.04
CA ARG A 40 -41.25 -14.35 -6.94
C ARG A 40 -41.40 -14.84 -8.38
N LYS A 41 -40.76 -15.98 -8.75
CA LYS A 41 -40.96 -16.68 -10.03
C LYS A 41 -40.98 -18.19 -9.77
N ARG A 42 -42.10 -18.86 -10.03
CA ARG A 42 -42.26 -20.32 -9.97
C ARG A 42 -41.28 -21.03 -10.94
N GLY A 43 -40.07 -21.29 -10.49
CA GLY A 43 -39.05 -22.00 -11.25
C GLY A 43 -37.96 -22.47 -10.30
N GLY A 44 -38.23 -23.56 -9.55
CA GLY A 44 -37.47 -23.98 -8.38
C GLY A 44 -36.04 -24.50 -8.60
N GLU A 45 -35.60 -25.46 -7.81
CA GLU A 45 -34.26 -26.06 -7.69
C GLU A 45 -33.50 -26.29 -9.01
N ALA A 46 -34.20 -26.62 -10.11
CA ALA A 46 -33.62 -26.83 -11.43
C ALA A 46 -33.01 -25.57 -12.05
N GLU A 47 -33.54 -24.38 -11.76
CA GLU A 47 -33.03 -23.10 -12.30
C GLU A 47 -31.80 -22.63 -11.48
N THR A 48 -31.80 -22.92 -10.18
CA THR A 48 -30.66 -22.67 -9.29
C THR A 48 -29.49 -23.60 -9.64
N LEU A 49 -29.73 -24.88 -9.88
CA LEU A 49 -28.69 -25.82 -10.32
C LEU A 49 -28.15 -25.47 -11.70
N LYS A 50 -28.99 -24.97 -12.62
CA LYS A 50 -28.57 -24.45 -13.93
C LYS A 50 -27.73 -23.17 -13.79
N ALA A 51 -28.05 -22.29 -12.84
CA ALA A 51 -27.28 -21.09 -12.55
C ALA A 51 -25.87 -21.43 -11.98
N LEU A 52 -25.78 -22.42 -11.12
CA LEU A 52 -24.51 -22.91 -10.55
C LEU A 52 -23.67 -23.70 -11.59
N ALA A 53 -24.29 -24.28 -12.58
CA ALA A 53 -23.60 -25.01 -13.66
C ALA A 53 -22.99 -24.09 -14.74
N ARG A 54 -23.21 -22.76 -14.67
CA ARG A 54 -22.61 -21.80 -15.60
C ARG A 54 -21.10 -21.62 -15.30
N PRO A 55 -20.29 -21.28 -16.32
CA PRO A 55 -18.90 -20.87 -16.12
C PRO A 55 -18.78 -19.73 -15.11
N ALA A 56 -17.69 -19.69 -14.35
CA ALA A 56 -17.46 -18.65 -13.34
C ALA A 56 -17.53 -17.24 -13.91
N SER A 57 -17.00 -17.03 -15.11
CA SER A 57 -17.05 -15.75 -15.83
C SER A 57 -18.48 -15.27 -16.10
N GLU A 58 -19.37 -16.17 -16.50
CA GLU A 58 -20.78 -15.84 -16.71
C GLU A 58 -21.50 -15.58 -15.37
N ARG A 59 -21.22 -16.40 -14.32
CA ARG A 59 -21.78 -16.20 -12.99
C ARG A 59 -21.40 -14.84 -12.41
N ALA A 60 -20.13 -14.43 -12.53
CA ALA A 60 -19.65 -13.14 -12.07
C ALA A 60 -20.37 -11.98 -12.77
N ARG A 61 -20.47 -12.01 -14.11
CA ARG A 61 -21.15 -10.96 -14.90
C ARG A 61 -22.64 -10.88 -14.60
N VAL A 62 -23.34 -12.01 -14.53
CA VAL A 62 -24.77 -12.06 -14.21
C VAL A 62 -25.03 -11.50 -12.82
N ALA A 63 -24.21 -11.87 -11.82
CA ALA A 63 -24.33 -11.34 -10.46
C ALA A 63 -24.12 -9.82 -10.43
N CYS A 64 -23.15 -9.28 -11.16
CA CYS A 64 -22.96 -7.82 -11.28
C CYS A 64 -24.18 -7.13 -11.90
N THR A 65 -24.78 -7.71 -12.94
CA THR A 65 -25.99 -7.18 -13.54
C THR A 65 -27.17 -7.18 -12.55
N VAL A 66 -27.34 -8.26 -11.79
CA VAL A 66 -28.38 -8.36 -10.74
C VAL A 66 -28.14 -7.34 -9.63
N LEU A 67 -26.88 -7.13 -9.22
CA LEU A 67 -26.52 -6.11 -8.24
C LEU A 67 -26.92 -4.70 -8.66
N MET A 68 -26.89 -4.39 -9.94
CA MET A 68 -27.30 -3.08 -10.45
C MET A 68 -28.83 -2.91 -10.50
N GLY A 69 -29.58 -4.00 -10.35
CA GLY A 69 -31.04 -3.99 -10.31
C GLY A 69 -31.63 -3.47 -8.99
N ARG A 70 -32.98 -3.44 -8.94
CA ARG A 70 -33.74 -3.10 -7.74
C ARG A 70 -33.99 -4.36 -6.91
N ILE A 71 -33.10 -4.63 -5.95
CA ILE A 71 -33.18 -5.77 -5.03
C ILE A 71 -33.05 -5.28 -3.59
N GLY A 72 -33.63 -6.00 -2.63
CA GLY A 72 -33.54 -5.67 -1.21
C GLY A 72 -32.11 -5.84 -0.65
N ASP A 73 -31.80 -5.19 0.48
CA ASP A 73 -30.43 -5.14 1.03
C ASP A 73 -29.87 -6.53 1.39
N ALA A 74 -30.68 -7.41 2.00
CA ALA A 74 -30.22 -8.77 2.30
C ALA A 74 -29.89 -9.56 1.02
N ALA A 75 -30.70 -9.37 -0.06
CA ALA A 75 -30.45 -9.95 -1.38
C ALA A 75 -29.15 -9.42 -1.98
N ARG A 76 -28.90 -8.15 -1.80
CA ARG A 76 -27.70 -7.48 -2.32
C ARG A 76 -26.42 -8.05 -1.73
N VAL A 77 -26.38 -8.26 -0.41
CA VAL A 77 -25.23 -8.88 0.26
C VAL A 77 -24.90 -10.24 -0.31
N ALA A 78 -25.90 -11.14 -0.43
CA ALA A 78 -25.64 -12.48 -0.94
C ALA A 78 -25.26 -12.53 -2.42
N VAL A 79 -25.85 -11.65 -3.24
CA VAL A 79 -25.46 -11.55 -4.67
C VAL A 79 -24.04 -11.00 -4.78
N ALA A 80 -23.64 -10.06 -3.90
CA ALA A 80 -22.27 -9.56 -3.83
C ALA A 80 -21.28 -10.67 -3.45
N GLU A 81 -21.61 -11.50 -2.44
CA GLU A 81 -20.80 -12.68 -2.09
C GLU A 81 -20.65 -13.65 -3.27
N GLN A 82 -21.71 -13.93 -4.00
CA GLN A 82 -21.69 -14.78 -5.20
C GLN A 82 -20.83 -14.19 -6.31
N ALA A 83 -20.93 -12.88 -6.57
CA ALA A 83 -20.13 -12.20 -7.58
C ALA A 83 -18.63 -12.29 -7.25
N LEU A 84 -18.25 -12.01 -6.01
CA LEU A 84 -16.86 -12.06 -5.54
C LEU A 84 -16.32 -13.50 -5.51
N SER A 85 -17.14 -14.47 -5.11
CA SER A 85 -16.77 -15.90 -5.13
C SER A 85 -16.53 -16.38 -6.56
N ALA A 86 -17.42 -16.03 -7.50
CA ALA A 86 -17.25 -16.37 -8.91
C ALA A 86 -16.02 -15.68 -9.53
N TYR A 87 -15.75 -14.42 -9.16
CA TYR A 87 -14.54 -13.72 -9.58
C TYR A 87 -13.26 -14.41 -9.09
N ALA A 88 -13.24 -14.90 -7.86
CA ALA A 88 -12.09 -15.59 -7.30
C ALA A 88 -11.69 -16.87 -8.06
N GLU A 89 -12.64 -17.51 -8.75
CA GLU A 89 -12.41 -18.70 -9.57
C GLU A 89 -11.82 -18.38 -10.97
N LEU A 90 -11.78 -17.09 -11.38
CA LEU A 90 -11.32 -16.69 -12.71
C LEU A 90 -9.79 -16.78 -12.82
N ASP A 91 -9.31 -17.25 -13.96
CA ASP A 91 -7.91 -17.11 -14.37
C ASP A 91 -7.58 -15.68 -14.82
N ALA A 92 -6.32 -15.42 -15.18
CA ALA A 92 -5.85 -14.09 -15.53
C ALA A 92 -6.54 -13.49 -16.77
N ASP A 93 -6.76 -14.31 -17.79
CA ASP A 93 -7.41 -13.86 -19.04
C ASP A 93 -8.89 -13.56 -18.81
N GLN A 94 -9.58 -14.43 -18.06
CA GLN A 94 -10.98 -14.24 -17.66
C GLN A 94 -11.16 -13.00 -16.78
N ARG A 95 -10.20 -12.68 -15.89
CA ARG A 95 -10.20 -11.43 -15.11
C ARG A 95 -10.06 -10.21 -16.00
N ALA A 96 -9.18 -10.26 -17.01
CA ALA A 96 -9.06 -9.17 -17.97
C ALA A 96 -10.38 -8.96 -18.75
N ASP A 97 -11.04 -10.04 -19.18
CA ASP A 97 -12.34 -9.98 -19.83
C ASP A 97 -13.44 -9.44 -18.91
N PHE A 98 -13.41 -9.79 -17.63
CA PHE A 98 -14.32 -9.23 -16.62
C PHE A 98 -14.14 -7.72 -16.48
N PHE A 99 -12.89 -7.21 -16.46
CA PHE A 99 -12.65 -5.77 -16.43
C PHE A 99 -13.09 -5.06 -17.69
N ARG A 100 -12.89 -5.65 -18.89
CA ARG A 100 -13.43 -5.10 -20.14
C ARG A 100 -14.94 -4.99 -20.07
N ALA A 101 -15.63 -6.05 -19.64
CA ALA A 101 -17.07 -6.02 -19.44
C ALA A 101 -17.50 -4.95 -18.41
N MET A 102 -16.76 -4.79 -17.29
CA MET A 102 -17.04 -3.73 -16.31
C MET A 102 -16.87 -2.33 -16.93
N ARG A 103 -15.88 -2.13 -17.80
CA ARG A 103 -15.70 -0.87 -18.54
C ARG A 103 -16.88 -0.59 -19.45
N ASP A 104 -17.29 -1.58 -20.22
CA ASP A 104 -18.24 -1.42 -21.34
C ASP A 104 -19.69 -1.42 -20.83
N ASP A 105 -20.04 -2.30 -19.88
CA ASP A 105 -21.40 -2.48 -19.38
C ASP A 105 -21.77 -1.50 -18.25
N HIS A 106 -20.76 -0.93 -17.53
CA HIS A 106 -20.96 -0.10 -16.34
C HIS A 106 -20.23 1.25 -16.42
N GLY A 107 -20.08 1.79 -17.61
CA GLY A 107 -19.51 3.12 -17.85
C GLY A 107 -20.45 4.25 -17.43
N VAL A 108 -20.15 5.46 -17.93
CA VAL A 108 -21.02 6.63 -17.84
C VAL A 108 -22.09 6.58 -18.92
N ASP A 109 -23.28 7.11 -18.60
CA ASP A 109 -24.33 7.34 -19.58
C ASP A 109 -24.13 8.73 -20.21
N ALA A 110 -23.62 8.76 -21.45
CA ALA A 110 -23.33 10.00 -22.17
C ALA A 110 -24.57 10.82 -22.44
N ASP A 111 -25.72 10.19 -22.63
CA ASP A 111 -26.99 10.90 -22.91
C ASP A 111 -27.54 11.52 -21.62
N ALA A 112 -27.44 10.81 -20.48
CA ALA A 112 -27.79 11.34 -19.17
C ALA A 112 -26.91 12.55 -18.81
N ILE A 113 -25.61 12.49 -19.09
CA ILE A 113 -24.67 13.61 -18.85
C ILE A 113 -25.09 14.82 -19.70
N ARG A 114 -25.33 14.63 -20.99
CA ARG A 114 -25.77 15.73 -21.89
C ARG A 114 -27.06 16.36 -21.40
N ALA A 115 -28.04 15.55 -21.01
CA ALA A 115 -29.31 16.02 -20.49
C ALA A 115 -29.17 16.82 -19.18
N ALA A 116 -28.39 16.30 -18.23
CA ALA A 116 -28.14 16.97 -16.96
C ALA A 116 -27.38 18.30 -17.16
N TYR A 117 -26.37 18.30 -18.04
CA TYR A 117 -25.62 19.51 -18.38
C TYR A 117 -26.55 20.56 -19.03
N ALA A 118 -27.35 20.19 -20.01
CA ALA A 118 -28.30 21.11 -20.67
C ALA A 118 -29.32 21.70 -19.68
N ALA A 119 -29.81 20.88 -18.75
CA ALA A 119 -30.70 21.34 -17.68
C ALA A 119 -30.05 22.36 -16.74
N TRP A 120 -28.79 22.12 -16.37
CA TRP A 120 -28.00 23.05 -15.53
C TRP A 120 -27.69 24.34 -16.30
N ASP A 121 -27.24 24.26 -17.55
CA ASP A 121 -26.88 25.40 -18.39
C ASP A 121 -28.10 26.34 -18.64
N ALA A 122 -29.29 25.76 -18.86
CA ALA A 122 -30.53 26.52 -19.02
C ALA A 122 -30.98 27.25 -17.76
N THR A 123 -30.71 26.72 -16.57
CA THR A 123 -31.08 27.34 -15.27
C THR A 123 -30.12 26.84 -14.19
N PRO A 124 -28.98 27.52 -13.98
CA PRO A 124 -28.00 27.13 -12.98
C PRO A 124 -28.53 27.23 -11.55
N ASP A 125 -28.62 26.10 -10.85
CA ASP A 125 -28.95 26.03 -9.43
C ASP A 125 -28.24 24.85 -8.75
N ALA A 126 -28.21 24.81 -7.42
CA ALA A 126 -27.53 23.81 -6.63
C ALA A 126 -28.10 22.38 -6.85
N ARG A 127 -29.39 22.25 -7.12
CA ARG A 127 -30.05 20.96 -7.37
C ARG A 127 -29.57 20.37 -8.68
N ARG A 128 -29.51 21.18 -9.74
CA ARG A 128 -29.04 20.73 -11.05
C ARG A 128 -27.54 20.42 -11.08
N VAL A 129 -26.75 21.09 -10.24
CA VAL A 129 -25.37 20.67 -9.99
C VAL A 129 -25.31 19.27 -9.39
N ALA A 130 -26.20 18.95 -8.41
CA ALA A 130 -26.27 17.60 -7.85
C ALA A 130 -26.71 16.55 -8.88
N ASP A 131 -27.72 16.88 -9.71
CA ASP A 131 -28.19 15.99 -10.80
C ASP A 131 -27.06 15.74 -11.82
N LEU A 132 -26.24 16.76 -12.13
CA LEU A 132 -25.08 16.60 -13.00
C LEU A 132 -23.99 15.72 -12.36
N PHE A 133 -23.73 15.90 -11.06
CA PHE A 133 -22.81 15.03 -10.31
C PHE A 133 -23.24 13.57 -10.36
N GLU A 134 -24.54 13.29 -10.19
CA GLU A 134 -25.09 11.94 -10.30
C GLU A 134 -24.94 11.38 -11.72
N ALA A 135 -25.19 12.19 -12.74
CA ALA A 135 -25.09 11.77 -14.13
C ALA A 135 -23.64 11.46 -14.57
N VAL A 136 -22.63 12.14 -14.03
CA VAL A 136 -21.21 11.91 -14.38
C VAL A 136 -20.57 10.75 -13.61
N GLU A 137 -21.21 10.26 -12.53
CA GLU A 137 -20.69 9.13 -11.79
C GLU A 137 -20.84 7.82 -12.60
N PRO A 138 -19.76 7.10 -12.91
CA PRO A 138 -19.85 5.83 -13.61
C PRO A 138 -20.63 4.78 -12.83
N ALA A 139 -21.50 4.03 -13.50
CA ALA A 139 -22.30 2.97 -12.88
C ALA A 139 -21.45 1.92 -12.15
N ARG A 140 -20.18 1.72 -12.58
CA ARG A 140 -19.25 0.82 -11.91
C ARG A 140 -18.84 1.27 -10.50
N GLN A 141 -18.88 2.58 -10.16
CA GLN A 141 -18.68 3.01 -8.78
C GLN A 141 -19.81 2.51 -7.87
N THR A 142 -21.04 2.60 -8.33
CA THR A 142 -22.19 2.02 -7.63
C THR A 142 -22.05 0.49 -7.53
N LEU A 143 -21.59 -0.19 -8.58
CA LEU A 143 -21.32 -1.62 -8.56
C LEU A 143 -20.28 -1.98 -7.49
N LEU A 144 -19.14 -1.28 -7.46
CA LEU A 144 -18.07 -1.51 -6.48
C LEU A 144 -18.55 -1.28 -5.05
N ARG A 145 -19.35 -0.24 -4.78
CA ARG A 145 -19.95 -0.01 -3.46
C ARG A 145 -20.90 -1.14 -3.07
N ARG A 146 -21.68 -1.68 -4.02
CA ARG A 146 -22.59 -2.80 -3.77
C ARG A 146 -21.84 -4.11 -3.55
N LEU A 147 -20.76 -4.36 -4.26
CA LEU A 147 -19.85 -5.48 -4.01
C LEU A 147 -19.23 -5.39 -2.61
N ASN A 148 -18.87 -4.18 -2.16
CA ASN A 148 -18.29 -3.95 -0.83
C ASN A 148 -19.25 -4.20 0.34
N MET A 149 -20.54 -4.45 0.07
CA MET A 149 -21.51 -4.82 1.12
C MET A 149 -21.33 -6.26 1.63
N ALA A 150 -20.64 -7.12 0.89
CA ALA A 150 -20.39 -8.50 1.31
C ALA A 150 -19.34 -8.56 2.45
N PRO A 151 -19.47 -9.49 3.39
CA PRO A 151 -18.47 -9.68 4.45
C PRO A 151 -17.07 -9.95 3.89
N GLY A 152 -16.07 -9.19 4.34
CA GLY A 152 -14.68 -9.31 3.87
C GLY A 152 -14.44 -8.82 2.43
N ALA A 153 -15.41 -8.20 1.81
CA ALA A 153 -15.34 -7.73 0.43
C ALA A 153 -14.26 -6.66 0.21
N THR A 154 -14.03 -5.79 1.20
CA THR A 154 -13.04 -4.71 1.06
C THR A 154 -11.66 -5.25 0.70
N LEU A 155 -11.19 -6.30 1.37
CA LEU A 155 -9.92 -6.94 1.04
C LEU A 155 -9.96 -7.62 -0.34
N GLN A 156 -11.08 -8.25 -0.70
CA GLN A 156 -11.24 -8.88 -2.02
C GLN A 156 -11.21 -7.83 -3.14
N LEU A 157 -11.79 -6.66 -2.94
CA LEU A 157 -11.75 -5.54 -3.89
C LEU A 157 -10.34 -4.94 -4.02
N VAL A 158 -9.57 -4.89 -2.94
CA VAL A 158 -8.15 -4.51 -3.02
C VAL A 158 -7.36 -5.51 -3.88
N ARG A 159 -7.59 -6.82 -3.68
CA ARG A 159 -6.97 -7.86 -4.50
C ARG A 159 -7.44 -7.81 -5.95
N MET A 160 -8.73 -7.55 -6.18
CA MET A 160 -9.28 -7.32 -7.52
C MET A 160 -8.58 -6.14 -8.23
N ARG A 161 -8.30 -5.04 -7.53
CA ARG A 161 -7.54 -3.94 -8.10
C ARG A 161 -6.08 -4.33 -8.40
N GLN A 162 -5.47 -5.20 -7.62
CA GLN A 162 -4.13 -5.75 -7.94
C GLN A 162 -4.14 -6.47 -9.28
N ASP A 163 -5.16 -7.31 -9.52
CA ASP A 163 -5.33 -8.00 -10.81
C ASP A 163 -5.56 -6.99 -11.94
N LEU A 164 -6.36 -5.94 -11.72
CA LEU A 164 -6.59 -4.86 -12.68
C LEU A 164 -5.27 -4.14 -13.03
N LEU A 165 -4.45 -3.80 -12.05
CA LEU A 165 -3.15 -3.15 -12.28
C LEU A 165 -2.19 -4.03 -13.09
N ALA A 166 -2.30 -5.35 -12.96
CA ALA A 166 -1.55 -6.28 -13.80
C ALA A 166 -2.11 -6.31 -15.23
N ALA A 167 -3.44 -6.38 -15.40
CA ALA A 167 -4.10 -6.39 -16.70
C ALA A 167 -3.86 -5.09 -17.50
N MET A 168 -3.78 -3.93 -16.84
CA MET A 168 -3.52 -2.64 -17.46
C MET A 168 -2.17 -2.55 -18.20
N ARG A 169 -1.23 -3.44 -17.93
CA ARG A 169 0.04 -3.50 -18.67
C ARG A 169 -0.16 -3.90 -20.12
N ALA A 170 -1.15 -4.77 -20.38
CA ALA A 170 -1.51 -5.23 -21.71
C ALA A 170 -2.68 -4.42 -22.31
N ASP A 171 -3.55 -3.85 -21.48
CA ASP A 171 -4.74 -3.10 -21.88
C ASP A 171 -4.82 -1.76 -21.11
N PRO A 172 -4.14 -0.69 -21.60
CA PRO A 172 -4.14 0.62 -20.96
C PRO A 172 -5.53 1.28 -20.83
N ASP A 173 -6.52 0.90 -21.65
CA ASP A 173 -7.87 1.45 -21.63
C ASP A 173 -8.64 1.10 -20.34
N LEU A 174 -8.12 0.13 -19.56
CA LEU A 174 -8.65 -0.19 -18.23
C LEU A 174 -8.32 0.87 -17.16
N ALA A 175 -7.52 1.89 -17.47
CA ALA A 175 -7.13 2.96 -16.54
C ALA A 175 -8.34 3.71 -15.96
N ALA A 176 -9.45 3.83 -16.73
CA ALA A 176 -10.68 4.44 -16.25
C ALA A 176 -11.29 3.66 -15.06
N ILE A 177 -11.15 2.33 -15.03
CA ILE A 177 -11.63 1.49 -13.93
C ILE A 177 -10.71 1.67 -12.72
N ASP A 178 -9.39 1.74 -12.94
CA ASP A 178 -8.43 1.97 -11.86
C ASP A 178 -8.68 3.30 -11.12
N ALA A 179 -9.06 4.36 -11.86
CA ALA A 179 -9.42 5.63 -11.27
C ALA A 179 -10.61 5.51 -10.29
N ASP A 180 -11.63 4.71 -10.64
CA ASP A 180 -12.78 4.47 -9.75
C ASP A 180 -12.41 3.64 -8.53
N PHE A 181 -11.60 2.58 -8.69
CA PHE A 181 -11.06 1.84 -7.56
C PHE A 181 -10.22 2.73 -6.64
N ALA A 182 -9.30 3.51 -7.19
CA ALA A 182 -8.45 4.40 -6.42
C ALA A 182 -9.28 5.42 -5.62
N HIS A 183 -10.30 6.02 -6.24
CA HIS A 183 -11.21 6.96 -5.59
C HIS A 183 -11.96 6.33 -4.40
N LEU A 184 -12.56 5.17 -4.59
CA LEU A 184 -13.32 4.49 -3.56
C LEU A 184 -12.41 3.95 -2.44
N LEU A 185 -11.27 3.35 -2.79
CA LEU A 185 -10.31 2.86 -1.81
C LEU A 185 -9.70 3.98 -0.98
N ALA A 186 -9.43 5.16 -1.58
CA ALA A 186 -8.98 6.34 -0.82
C ALA A 186 -10.01 6.78 0.24
N SER A 187 -11.31 6.63 -0.06
CA SER A 187 -12.39 6.94 0.87
C SER A 187 -12.54 5.86 1.96
N TRP A 188 -12.44 4.57 1.61
CA TRP A 188 -12.62 3.45 2.53
C TRP A 188 -11.42 3.26 3.46
N PHE A 189 -10.21 3.49 2.97
CA PHE A 189 -8.96 3.38 3.75
C PHE A 189 -8.50 4.72 4.32
N ASN A 190 -9.42 5.53 4.80
CA ASN A 190 -9.06 6.78 5.47
C ASN A 190 -8.18 6.49 6.70
N ARG A 191 -7.14 7.31 6.88
CA ARG A 191 -6.16 7.20 7.97
C ARG A 191 -6.79 7.14 9.37
N GLY A 192 -7.98 7.72 9.57
CA GLY A 192 -8.69 7.72 10.85
C GLY A 192 -9.17 6.33 11.29
N PHE A 193 -9.24 5.35 10.39
CA PHE A 193 -9.62 3.97 10.68
C PHE A 193 -8.42 3.02 10.85
N LEU A 194 -7.21 3.49 10.59
CA LEU A 194 -6.02 2.66 10.74
C LEU A 194 -5.64 2.48 12.20
N THR A 195 -5.40 1.24 12.58
CA THR A 195 -4.95 0.85 13.91
C THR A 195 -3.51 0.37 13.82
N MET A 196 -2.60 1.05 14.51
CA MET A 196 -1.21 0.61 14.64
C MET A 196 -1.09 -0.41 15.76
N ARG A 197 -0.40 -1.53 15.49
CA ARG A 197 -0.02 -2.56 16.47
C ARG A 197 1.48 -2.78 16.42
N ARG A 198 2.12 -2.87 17.58
CA ARG A 198 3.46 -3.43 17.69
C ARG A 198 3.36 -4.93 17.45
N ILE A 199 4.20 -5.46 16.60
CA ILE A 199 4.28 -6.89 16.31
C ILE A 199 5.56 -7.42 16.97
N ASP A 200 5.39 -8.45 17.76
CA ASP A 200 6.47 -9.19 18.42
C ASP A 200 6.35 -10.69 18.13
N TRP A 201 7.21 -11.48 18.75
CA TRP A 201 7.23 -12.93 18.53
C TRP A 201 5.98 -13.66 19.06
N ASN A 202 5.14 -13.00 19.87
CA ASN A 202 3.86 -13.56 20.37
C ASN A 202 2.68 -13.24 19.45
N ALA A 203 2.91 -12.54 18.34
CA ALA A 203 1.86 -12.27 17.35
C ALA A 203 1.36 -13.59 16.71
N PRO A 204 0.10 -13.64 16.25
CA PRO A 204 -0.42 -14.80 15.53
C PRO A 204 0.47 -15.20 14.35
N ALA A 205 0.76 -16.50 14.20
CA ALA A 205 1.60 -17.03 13.13
C ALA A 205 1.14 -16.57 11.73
N ALA A 206 -0.18 -16.47 11.52
CA ALA A 206 -0.74 -15.98 10.25
C ALA A 206 -0.33 -14.52 9.91
N ILE A 207 -0.09 -13.66 10.91
CA ILE A 207 0.44 -12.32 10.70
C ILE A 207 1.93 -12.41 10.39
N LEU A 208 2.67 -13.25 11.14
CA LEU A 208 4.12 -13.42 10.95
C LEU A 208 4.46 -13.97 9.55
N GLU A 209 3.69 -14.92 9.06
CA GLU A 209 3.83 -15.44 7.68
C GLU A 209 3.62 -14.34 6.64
N LYS A 210 2.60 -13.50 6.81
CA LYS A 210 2.34 -12.38 5.91
C LYS A 210 3.46 -11.33 5.91
N LEU A 211 4.07 -11.06 7.07
CA LEU A 211 5.22 -10.15 7.13
C LEU A 211 6.40 -10.68 6.32
N MET A 212 6.68 -12.00 6.41
CA MET A 212 7.74 -12.62 5.59
C MET A 212 7.42 -12.57 4.10
N GLU A 213 6.15 -12.79 3.73
CA GLU A 213 5.70 -12.76 2.33
C GLU A 213 5.78 -11.33 1.73
N TYR A 214 5.42 -10.31 2.53
CA TYR A 214 5.30 -8.93 2.05
C TYR A 214 6.58 -8.11 2.18
N GLU A 215 7.61 -8.63 2.87
CA GLU A 215 8.88 -7.93 2.97
C GLU A 215 9.61 -7.89 1.61
N SER A 216 9.58 -6.73 0.98
CA SER A 216 10.12 -6.51 -0.36
C SER A 216 11.39 -5.66 -0.40
N VAL A 217 11.75 -5.00 0.71
CA VAL A 217 12.93 -4.14 0.81
C VAL A 217 14.17 -4.97 1.16
N HIS A 218 14.07 -5.76 2.24
CA HIS A 218 15.13 -6.64 2.72
C HIS A 218 14.56 -8.03 2.98
N GLN A 219 14.47 -8.85 1.92
CA GLN A 219 13.85 -10.17 1.97
C GLN A 219 14.31 -11.00 3.16
N MET A 220 13.35 -11.59 3.86
CA MET A 220 13.60 -12.46 5.00
C MET A 220 13.97 -13.87 4.57
N GLN A 221 15.00 -14.44 5.17
CA GLN A 221 15.48 -15.80 4.88
C GLN A 221 14.82 -16.83 5.82
N GLY A 222 13.50 -16.70 6.03
CA GLY A 222 12.71 -17.61 6.87
C GLY A 222 12.59 -17.19 8.33
N TRP A 223 12.07 -18.10 9.15
CA TRP A 223 11.72 -17.87 10.56
C TRP A 223 12.87 -17.36 11.46
N PRO A 224 14.12 -17.83 11.33
CA PRO A 224 15.22 -17.30 12.15
C PRO A 224 15.50 -15.83 11.89
N ASP A 225 15.38 -15.37 10.65
CA ASP A 225 15.57 -13.97 10.30
C ASP A 225 14.42 -13.09 10.81
N LEU A 226 13.19 -13.55 10.62
CA LEU A 226 12.02 -12.88 11.21
C LEU A 226 12.14 -12.77 12.73
N LYS A 227 12.51 -13.86 13.41
CA LYS A 227 12.68 -13.87 14.86
C LYS A 227 13.67 -12.79 15.32
N ARG A 228 14.80 -12.66 14.64
CA ARG A 228 15.79 -11.64 14.95
C ARG A 228 15.23 -10.22 14.79
N ARG A 229 14.37 -9.97 13.79
CA ARG A 229 13.75 -8.66 13.56
C ARG A 229 12.64 -8.34 14.57
N LEU A 230 12.07 -9.35 15.24
CA LEU A 230 10.96 -9.18 16.18
C LEU A 230 11.36 -9.33 17.65
N ALA A 231 12.27 -10.25 17.95
CA ALA A 231 12.59 -10.64 19.32
C ALA A 231 13.83 -9.93 19.88
N ALA A 232 14.68 -9.35 19.03
CA ALA A 232 15.86 -8.62 19.49
C ALA A 232 15.49 -7.34 20.24
N ASN A 233 16.19 -7.05 21.32
CA ASN A 233 15.89 -5.90 22.18
C ASN A 233 16.04 -4.55 21.45
N ASP A 234 16.91 -4.49 20.44
CA ASP A 234 17.17 -3.31 19.63
C ASP A 234 16.35 -3.27 18.33
N ARG A 235 15.27 -4.06 18.25
CA ARG A 235 14.36 -4.09 17.09
C ARG A 235 12.93 -3.79 17.49
N ARG A 236 12.22 -3.12 16.59
CA ARG A 236 10.79 -2.87 16.69
C ARG A 236 10.16 -3.08 15.33
N LEU A 237 9.00 -3.71 15.33
CA LEU A 237 8.15 -3.79 14.14
C LEU A 237 6.75 -3.27 14.49
N TYR A 238 6.26 -2.36 13.68
CA TYR A 238 4.90 -1.84 13.78
C TYR A 238 4.15 -2.13 12.50
N ALA A 239 2.91 -2.63 12.61
CA ALA A 239 2.04 -2.86 11.47
C ALA A 239 0.73 -2.10 11.64
N PHE A 240 0.20 -1.62 10.52
CA PHE A 240 -1.05 -0.89 10.45
C PHE A 240 -2.12 -1.77 9.84
N PHE A 241 -3.25 -1.82 10.50
CA PHE A 241 -4.40 -2.64 10.14
C PHE A 241 -5.63 -1.77 9.93
N HIS A 242 -6.58 -2.28 9.14
CA HIS A 242 -7.88 -1.67 8.97
C HIS A 242 -8.98 -2.65 9.39
N PRO A 243 -10.04 -2.22 10.11
CA PRO A 243 -11.10 -3.12 10.58
C PRO A 243 -11.76 -3.96 9.48
N ALA A 244 -11.89 -3.40 8.27
CA ALA A 244 -12.47 -4.10 7.13
C ALA A 244 -11.57 -5.20 6.52
N THR A 245 -10.29 -5.25 6.89
CA THR A 245 -9.33 -6.26 6.38
C THR A 245 -8.91 -7.27 7.43
N GLY A 246 -9.37 -7.12 8.69
CA GLY A 246 -9.05 -8.02 9.79
C GLY A 246 -7.55 -8.02 10.12
N ASP A 247 -6.95 -9.20 10.19
CA ASP A 247 -5.52 -9.40 10.48
C ASP A 247 -4.61 -9.33 9.24
N GLU A 248 -5.05 -8.61 8.21
CA GLU A 248 -4.22 -8.30 7.06
C GLU A 248 -3.42 -7.01 7.33
N PRO A 249 -2.07 -7.06 7.47
CA PRO A 249 -1.28 -5.85 7.61
C PRO A 249 -1.32 -5.07 6.29
N LEU A 250 -1.64 -3.78 6.34
CA LEU A 250 -1.65 -2.91 5.16
C LEU A 250 -0.27 -2.32 4.89
N ILE A 251 0.39 -1.90 5.96
CA ILE A 251 1.74 -1.34 5.95
C ILE A 251 2.43 -1.86 7.18
N PHE A 252 3.71 -2.17 7.07
CA PHE A 252 4.53 -2.40 8.24
C PHE A 252 5.87 -1.68 8.13
N VAL A 253 6.44 -1.39 9.30
CA VAL A 253 7.64 -0.59 9.46
C VAL A 253 8.59 -1.33 10.40
N GLU A 254 9.80 -1.57 9.94
CA GLU A 254 10.87 -2.15 10.74
C GLU A 254 11.84 -1.08 11.21
N VAL A 255 12.13 -1.09 12.50
CA VAL A 255 12.97 -0.10 13.16
C VAL A 255 14.12 -0.79 13.90
N ALA A 256 15.33 -0.31 13.69
CA ALA A 256 16.51 -0.62 14.48
C ALA A 256 16.83 0.54 15.43
N LEU A 257 17.20 0.22 16.66
CA LEU A 257 17.67 1.17 17.66
C LEU A 257 19.20 1.16 17.66
N THR A 258 19.83 2.29 17.36
CA THR A 258 21.29 2.40 17.18
C THR A 258 21.87 3.55 17.99
N GLN A 259 23.20 3.57 18.11
CA GLN A 259 23.95 4.76 18.49
C GLN A 259 24.44 5.43 17.21
N GLY A 260 23.95 6.66 16.96
CA GLY A 260 24.28 7.40 15.76
C GLY A 260 23.65 6.84 14.47
N LEU A 261 23.97 7.50 13.36
CA LEU A 261 23.42 7.20 12.03
C LEU A 261 24.16 6.03 11.37
N PRO A 262 23.46 4.94 10.99
CA PRO A 262 24.08 3.85 10.25
C PRO A 262 24.38 4.28 8.80
N ASP A 263 25.47 3.77 8.26
CA ASP A 263 25.93 4.01 6.88
C ASP A 263 25.79 2.76 5.97
N ALA A 264 25.49 1.59 6.56
CA ALA A 264 25.31 0.35 5.83
C ALA A 264 24.19 -0.50 6.43
N ILE A 265 23.51 -1.29 5.58
CA ILE A 265 22.39 -2.13 6.02
C ILE A 265 22.85 -3.43 6.69
N ALA A 266 23.98 -4.00 6.25
CA ALA A 266 24.44 -5.31 6.72
C ALA A 266 24.57 -5.39 8.25
N PRO A 267 25.13 -4.40 8.98
CA PRO A 267 25.18 -4.44 10.44
C PRO A 267 23.79 -4.47 11.09
N ILE A 268 22.79 -3.85 10.48
CA ILE A 268 21.41 -3.90 10.98
C ILE A 268 20.81 -5.30 10.79
N LEU A 269 21.03 -5.93 9.63
CA LEU A 269 20.43 -7.21 9.31
C LEU A 269 21.16 -8.40 9.97
N THR A 270 22.48 -8.31 10.23
CA THR A 270 23.31 -9.45 10.66
C THR A 270 23.86 -9.37 12.06
N ALA A 271 23.78 -8.21 12.74
CA ALA A 271 24.33 -8.09 14.09
C ALA A 271 23.65 -9.05 15.08
N PRO A 272 24.40 -9.69 15.97
CA PRO A 272 23.83 -10.51 17.04
C PRO A 272 23.05 -9.65 18.05
N ASP A 273 22.16 -10.30 18.83
CA ASP A 273 21.25 -9.74 19.84
C ASP A 273 21.99 -9.10 21.04
N ALA A 274 22.80 -8.08 20.86
CA ALA A 274 23.68 -7.65 21.92
C ALA A 274 23.56 -6.18 22.34
N ARG A 275 22.57 -5.43 21.84
CA ARG A 275 22.50 -4.00 22.18
C ARG A 275 21.43 -3.73 23.24
N GLU A 276 21.83 -3.02 24.31
CA GLU A 276 20.91 -2.45 25.28
C GLU A 276 20.09 -1.33 24.62
N PRO A 277 18.76 -1.43 24.54
CA PRO A 277 17.91 -0.38 23.93
C PRO A 277 18.08 0.97 24.60
N ALA A 278 18.36 0.97 25.92
CA ALA A 278 18.56 2.18 26.72
C ALA A 278 19.79 3.00 26.32
N ALA A 279 20.74 2.42 25.59
CA ALA A 279 21.91 3.14 25.07
C ALA A 279 21.69 3.72 23.67
N ALA A 280 20.55 3.49 23.04
CA ALA A 280 20.25 4.00 21.71
C ALA A 280 19.83 5.47 21.77
N ASP A 281 20.38 6.27 20.86
CA ASP A 281 20.00 7.68 20.64
C ASP A 281 19.25 7.88 19.31
N THR A 282 19.25 6.86 18.48
CA THR A 282 18.73 6.92 17.09
C THR A 282 17.78 5.77 16.79
N ALA A 283 16.61 6.08 16.26
CA ALA A 283 15.67 5.13 15.67
C ALA A 283 15.80 5.14 14.15
N VAL A 284 16.16 4.00 13.57
CA VAL A 284 16.43 3.82 12.15
C VAL A 284 15.31 3.02 11.50
N PHE A 285 14.50 3.66 10.68
CA PHE A 285 13.49 3.01 9.83
C PHE A 285 14.20 2.39 8.63
N TYR A 286 14.48 1.09 8.65
CA TYR A 286 15.24 0.44 7.58
C TYR A 286 14.37 -0.31 6.57
N SER A 287 13.11 -0.63 6.92
CA SER A 287 12.14 -1.19 6.00
C SER A 287 10.75 -0.60 6.23
N ILE A 288 10.11 -0.14 5.15
CA ILE A 288 8.72 0.34 5.13
C ILE A 288 8.05 -0.32 3.94
N ASN A 289 7.12 -1.25 4.22
CA ASN A 289 6.46 -2.05 3.20
C ASN A 289 4.98 -1.73 3.10
N ASN A 290 4.51 -1.58 1.87
CA ASN A 290 3.11 -1.62 1.50
C ASN A 290 2.75 -3.07 1.19
N SER A 291 1.94 -3.73 2.04
CA SER A 291 1.65 -5.16 1.93
C SER A 291 0.73 -5.49 0.76
N LEU A 292 -0.16 -4.57 0.39
CA LEU A 292 -1.18 -4.82 -0.61
C LEU A 292 -0.94 -3.98 -1.88
N ALA A 293 -0.49 -4.63 -2.95
CA ALA A 293 -0.24 -3.97 -4.23
C ALA A 293 -1.49 -3.25 -4.80
N GLY A 294 -2.69 -3.74 -4.48
CA GLY A 294 -3.95 -3.09 -4.86
C GLY A 294 -4.21 -1.74 -4.19
N LEU A 295 -3.46 -1.39 -3.15
CA LEU A 295 -3.49 -0.06 -2.53
C LEU A 295 -2.44 0.90 -3.08
N LYS A 296 -1.73 0.52 -4.16
CA LYS A 296 -0.76 1.41 -4.82
C LYS A 296 -1.41 2.73 -5.22
N GLY A 297 -0.79 3.85 -4.82
CA GLY A 297 -1.30 5.20 -5.07
C GLY A 297 -2.42 5.67 -4.14
N VAL A 298 -2.94 4.81 -3.26
CA VAL A 298 -3.79 5.24 -2.14
C VAL A 298 -2.89 5.79 -1.05
N SER A 299 -3.03 7.08 -0.74
CA SER A 299 -2.19 7.74 0.25
C SER A 299 -2.72 7.51 1.66
N PHE A 300 -1.87 6.94 2.51
CA PHE A 300 -2.12 6.88 3.96
C PHE A 300 -1.58 8.13 4.68
N GLY A 301 -1.03 9.09 3.94
CA GLY A 301 -0.49 10.34 4.46
C GLY A 301 0.83 10.17 5.23
N ASN A 302 1.36 11.30 5.72
CA ASN A 302 2.57 11.38 6.54
C ASN A 302 2.38 10.91 7.99
N PHE A 303 1.17 10.40 8.30
CA PHE A 303 0.74 10.07 9.65
C PHE A 303 1.43 8.82 10.23
N LEU A 304 1.75 7.82 9.38
CA LEU A 304 2.25 6.52 9.83
C LEU A 304 3.59 6.62 10.54
N ILE A 305 4.56 7.30 9.93
CA ILE A 305 5.89 7.49 10.54
C ILE A 305 5.78 8.31 11.81
N LYS A 306 4.96 9.37 11.81
CA LYS A 306 4.72 10.20 13.00
C LYS A 306 4.12 9.41 14.17
N GLN A 307 3.20 8.48 13.91
CA GLN A 307 2.67 7.60 14.96
C GLN A 307 3.74 6.69 15.55
N VAL A 308 4.56 6.06 14.71
CA VAL A 308 5.67 5.22 15.18
C VAL A 308 6.67 6.04 15.98
N VAL A 309 7.03 7.23 15.52
CA VAL A 309 7.91 8.16 16.24
C VAL A 309 7.34 8.53 17.61
N ALA A 310 6.05 8.88 17.68
CA ALA A 310 5.40 9.24 18.94
C ALA A 310 5.44 8.08 19.96
N VAL A 311 5.20 6.85 19.52
CA VAL A 311 5.27 5.67 20.38
C VAL A 311 6.70 5.39 20.83
N LEU A 312 7.67 5.47 19.91
CA LEU A 312 9.09 5.27 20.24
C LEU A 312 9.63 6.33 21.20
N SER A 313 9.27 7.61 21.02
CA SER A 313 9.66 8.69 21.90
C SER A 313 9.07 8.53 23.31
N ALA A 314 7.86 7.98 23.43
CA ALA A 314 7.25 7.68 24.73
C ALA A 314 7.87 6.44 25.40
N GLU A 315 8.25 5.41 24.63
CA GLU A 315 8.91 4.19 25.13
C GLU A 315 10.36 4.44 25.53
N LEU A 316 11.08 5.25 24.75
CA LEU A 316 12.52 5.51 24.87
C LEU A 316 12.80 7.03 24.82
N PRO A 317 12.71 7.73 25.95
CA PRO A 317 12.86 9.20 26.00
C PRO A 317 14.24 9.73 25.58
N ASP A 318 15.27 8.87 25.58
CA ASP A 318 16.63 9.24 25.16
C ASP A 318 16.83 9.24 23.64
N LEU A 319 15.85 8.73 22.88
CA LEU A 319 15.86 8.83 21.41
C LEU A 319 15.72 10.29 20.96
N ARG A 320 16.72 10.75 20.20
CA ARG A 320 16.79 12.14 19.70
C ARG A 320 16.74 12.21 18.18
N THR A 321 17.13 11.13 17.51
CA THR A 321 17.25 11.09 16.06
C THR A 321 16.31 10.04 15.48
N PHE A 322 15.49 10.47 14.52
CA PHE A 322 14.58 9.61 13.76
C PHE A 322 14.97 9.67 12.28
N VAL A 323 15.51 8.59 11.76
CA VAL A 323 16.12 8.55 10.45
C VAL A 323 15.77 7.26 9.71
N THR A 324 15.76 7.29 8.39
CA THR A 324 15.70 6.06 7.59
C THR A 324 17.09 5.59 7.18
N LEU A 325 17.20 4.34 6.78
CA LEU A 325 18.25 3.84 5.90
C LEU A 325 17.55 3.19 4.70
N SER A 326 17.37 3.98 3.64
CA SER A 326 16.49 3.63 2.53
C SER A 326 17.26 3.31 1.26
N PRO A 327 16.82 2.32 0.44
CA PRO A 327 17.38 2.09 -0.88
C PRO A 327 17.07 3.25 -1.83
N VAL A 328 17.80 3.33 -2.93
CA VAL A 328 17.61 4.31 -4.02
C VAL A 328 17.33 3.58 -5.35
N PRO A 329 16.17 2.89 -5.47
CA PRO A 329 15.95 1.86 -6.50
C PRO A 329 15.93 2.37 -7.94
N GLY A 330 15.76 3.67 -8.16
CA GLY A 330 15.75 4.27 -9.49
C GLY A 330 17.12 4.74 -9.98
N PHE A 331 18.16 4.75 -9.14
CA PHE A 331 19.44 5.37 -9.46
C PHE A 331 20.16 4.72 -10.64
N ALA A 332 20.25 3.39 -10.69
CA ALA A 332 20.93 2.69 -11.76
C ALA A 332 20.28 2.91 -13.13
N ALA A 333 18.94 2.87 -13.19
CA ALA A 333 18.18 3.11 -14.40
C ALA A 333 18.35 4.57 -14.88
N TRP A 334 18.22 5.52 -13.96
CA TRP A 334 18.43 6.94 -14.29
C TRP A 334 19.86 7.22 -14.77
N LEU A 335 20.87 6.64 -14.11
CA LEU A 335 22.28 6.79 -14.50
C LEU A 335 22.54 6.20 -15.89
N ALA A 336 21.87 5.12 -16.26
CA ALA A 336 21.99 4.50 -17.58
C ALA A 336 21.55 5.45 -18.71
N ASP A 337 20.58 6.30 -18.46
CA ASP A 337 20.02 7.25 -19.43
C ASP A 337 20.83 8.56 -19.54
N GLN A 338 21.75 8.85 -18.59
CA GLN A 338 22.54 10.07 -18.62
C GLN A 338 23.63 10.02 -19.70
N GLN A 339 23.84 11.17 -20.37
CA GLN A 339 24.81 11.30 -21.45
C GLN A 339 25.94 12.30 -21.11
N ASP A 340 25.87 12.96 -19.96
CA ASP A 340 26.95 13.88 -19.54
C ASP A 340 28.22 13.09 -19.14
N ALA A 341 29.40 13.70 -19.37
CA ALA A 341 30.67 13.02 -19.18
C ALA A 341 30.89 12.43 -17.77
N PRO A 342 30.54 13.13 -16.67
CA PRO A 342 30.69 12.58 -15.33
C PRO A 342 29.82 11.32 -15.12
N ALA A 343 28.58 11.32 -15.57
CA ALA A 343 27.67 10.18 -15.42
C ALA A 343 28.12 8.98 -16.27
N VAL A 344 28.58 9.23 -17.51
CA VAL A 344 29.09 8.15 -18.39
C VAL A 344 30.36 7.54 -17.81
N ALA A 345 31.29 8.32 -17.28
CA ALA A 345 32.52 7.85 -16.66
C ALA A 345 32.19 7.01 -15.40
N LEU A 346 31.31 7.51 -14.54
CA LEU A 346 30.88 6.82 -13.33
C LEU A 346 30.20 5.48 -13.67
N ARG A 347 29.28 5.47 -14.64
CA ARG A 347 28.60 4.24 -15.08
C ARG A 347 29.60 3.19 -15.53
N GLY A 348 30.62 3.56 -16.31
CA GLY A 348 31.69 2.65 -16.73
C GLY A 348 32.44 2.05 -15.54
N ALA A 349 32.88 2.88 -14.60
CA ALA A 349 33.60 2.45 -13.39
C ALA A 349 32.75 1.56 -12.48
N LEU A 350 31.47 1.87 -12.28
CA LEU A 350 30.55 1.05 -11.48
C LEU A 350 30.29 -0.32 -12.13
N THR A 351 30.20 -0.36 -13.46
CA THR A 351 30.00 -1.62 -14.23
C THR A 351 31.21 -2.54 -14.15
N MET A 352 32.43 -1.99 -14.19
CA MET A 352 33.67 -2.78 -14.05
C MET A 352 33.78 -3.48 -12.70
N GLY A 353 33.18 -2.93 -11.65
CA GLY A 353 32.90 -3.62 -10.37
C GLY A 353 34.11 -3.79 -9.45
N ALA A 354 35.30 -3.26 -9.74
CA ALA A 354 36.49 -3.36 -8.89
C ALA A 354 36.22 -2.84 -7.47
N TRP A 355 35.45 -1.79 -7.33
CA TRP A 355 35.05 -1.18 -6.07
C TRP A 355 34.32 -2.12 -5.07
N ARG A 356 33.77 -3.26 -5.58
CA ARG A 356 33.05 -4.23 -4.72
C ARG A 356 33.97 -5.03 -3.82
N THR A 357 35.22 -5.21 -4.25
CA THR A 357 36.20 -6.06 -3.56
C THR A 357 37.46 -5.29 -3.15
N ASP A 358 37.68 -4.11 -3.72
CA ASP A 358 38.84 -3.25 -3.41
C ASP A 358 38.36 -1.95 -2.74
N PRO A 359 38.60 -1.78 -1.44
CA PRO A 359 38.26 -0.57 -0.69
C PRO A 359 38.90 0.70 -1.28
N GLY A 360 40.14 0.63 -1.81
CA GLY A 360 40.82 1.75 -2.42
C GLY A 360 40.12 2.22 -3.70
N ALA A 361 39.64 1.27 -4.52
CA ALA A 361 38.83 1.60 -5.68
C ALA A 361 37.47 2.20 -5.30
N ALA A 362 36.85 1.75 -4.22
CA ALA A 362 35.63 2.37 -3.69
C ALA A 362 35.89 3.78 -3.20
N GLU A 363 36.94 4.02 -2.41
CA GLU A 363 37.30 5.35 -1.93
C GLU A 363 37.58 6.33 -3.07
N ALA A 364 38.29 5.91 -4.10
CA ALA A 364 38.58 6.72 -5.29
C ALA A 364 37.31 7.12 -6.08
N LEU A 365 36.28 6.26 -6.11
CA LEU A 365 34.99 6.54 -6.79
C LEU A 365 34.03 7.35 -5.91
N HIS A 366 34.19 7.34 -4.61
CA HIS A 366 33.23 7.88 -3.65
C HIS A 366 32.83 9.35 -3.98
N PRO A 367 33.73 10.30 -4.28
CA PRO A 367 33.33 11.67 -4.60
C PRO A 367 32.42 11.76 -5.84
N GLN A 368 32.72 10.97 -6.88
CA GLN A 368 31.93 10.97 -8.11
C GLN A 368 30.54 10.36 -7.88
N VAL A 369 30.46 9.26 -7.11
CA VAL A 369 29.18 8.67 -6.72
C VAL A 369 28.34 9.68 -5.96
N MET A 370 28.92 10.38 -4.97
CA MET A 370 28.21 11.37 -4.16
C MET A 370 27.68 12.53 -5.00
N ALA A 371 28.47 13.09 -5.91
CA ALA A 371 28.06 14.19 -6.78
C ALA A 371 26.89 13.79 -7.70
N VAL A 372 27.01 12.66 -8.39
CA VAL A 372 25.97 12.18 -9.32
C VAL A 372 24.70 11.73 -8.58
N ALA A 373 24.84 11.08 -7.43
CA ALA A 373 23.71 10.67 -6.60
C ALA A 373 22.97 11.87 -6.00
N ALA A 374 23.68 12.91 -5.55
CA ALA A 374 23.06 14.14 -5.04
C ALA A 374 22.23 14.84 -6.16
N ARG A 375 22.75 14.90 -7.39
CA ARG A 375 21.99 15.38 -8.56
C ARG A 375 20.72 14.57 -8.77
N TYR A 376 20.81 13.25 -8.69
CA TYR A 376 19.65 12.37 -8.83
C TYR A 376 18.57 12.65 -7.78
N ILE A 377 18.95 12.70 -6.51
CA ILE A 377 17.98 12.89 -5.41
C ILE A 377 17.36 14.29 -5.41
N VAL A 378 18.17 15.33 -5.66
CA VAL A 378 17.72 16.72 -5.46
C VAL A 378 17.18 17.33 -6.74
N GLN A 379 17.80 17.07 -7.90
CA GLN A 379 17.52 17.78 -9.14
C GLN A 379 16.74 16.96 -10.16
N ALA A 380 16.89 15.62 -10.18
CA ALA A 380 16.21 14.81 -11.18
C ALA A 380 14.69 14.79 -10.93
N LYS A 381 13.94 15.12 -11.97
CA LYS A 381 12.48 15.20 -11.95
C LYS A 381 11.86 14.08 -12.78
N GLY A 382 10.84 13.47 -12.22
CA GLY A 382 9.96 12.52 -12.87
C GLY A 382 8.69 13.17 -13.42
N ARG A 383 7.63 12.40 -13.53
CA ARG A 383 6.32 12.90 -13.99
C ARG A 383 5.81 14.00 -13.06
N ALA A 384 5.17 15.02 -13.65
CA ALA A 384 4.58 16.17 -12.96
C ALA A 384 5.58 16.98 -12.09
N GLY A 385 6.90 16.92 -12.38
CA GLY A 385 7.91 17.70 -11.66
C GLY A 385 8.28 17.18 -10.27
N ALA A 386 7.75 16.04 -9.84
CA ALA A 386 8.14 15.40 -8.59
C ALA A 386 9.55 14.77 -8.70
N PRO A 387 10.25 14.48 -7.58
CA PRO A 387 11.53 13.77 -7.62
C PRO A 387 11.45 12.48 -8.44
N ALA A 388 12.50 12.15 -9.18
CA ALA A 388 12.54 10.97 -10.04
C ALA A 388 12.46 9.68 -9.22
N ASP A 389 13.16 9.62 -8.09
CA ASP A 389 13.16 8.44 -7.21
C ASP A 389 11.85 8.29 -6.43
N PRO A 390 11.21 7.11 -6.46
CA PRO A 390 9.94 6.87 -5.76
C PRO A 390 10.06 6.89 -4.24
N VAL A 391 11.21 6.47 -3.68
CA VAL A 391 11.46 6.47 -2.24
C VAL A 391 11.72 7.91 -1.76
N ALA A 392 12.43 8.70 -2.55
CA ALA A 392 12.59 10.13 -2.30
C ALA A 392 11.25 10.87 -2.28
N ARG A 393 10.37 10.60 -3.27
CA ARG A 393 9.02 11.20 -3.29
C ARG A 393 8.24 10.88 -2.02
N PHE A 394 8.32 9.64 -1.54
CA PHE A 394 7.63 9.22 -0.32
C PHE A 394 8.16 9.95 0.90
N HIS A 395 9.47 9.92 1.16
CA HIS A 395 10.03 10.52 2.37
C HIS A 395 9.98 12.04 2.38
N LEU A 396 10.31 12.69 1.25
CA LEU A 396 10.23 14.15 1.13
C LEU A 396 8.79 14.64 1.21
N GLY A 397 7.86 13.92 0.57
CA GLY A 397 6.42 14.17 0.70
C GLY A 397 5.88 13.96 2.12
N ASN A 398 6.60 13.25 2.98
CA ASN A 398 6.32 13.10 4.40
C ASN A 398 7.09 14.09 5.30
N GLY A 399 7.74 15.11 4.71
CA GLY A 399 8.44 16.16 5.42
C GLY A 399 9.83 15.80 5.92
N ALA A 400 10.44 14.73 5.42
CA ALA A 400 11.82 14.39 5.73
C ALA A 400 12.83 15.29 4.98
N CYS A 401 14.07 15.29 5.46
CA CYS A 401 15.23 15.87 4.80
C CYS A 401 16.08 14.75 4.17
N ALA A 402 16.51 14.87 2.92
CA ALA A 402 17.54 14.04 2.31
C ALA A 402 18.89 14.35 2.98
N HIS A 403 19.21 13.62 4.05
CA HIS A 403 20.25 14.03 5.00
C HIS A 403 21.64 13.59 4.58
N ARG A 404 21.80 12.28 4.28
CA ARG A 404 23.12 11.70 3.98
C ARG A 404 23.00 10.54 2.97
N LEU A 405 23.82 10.58 1.94
CA LEU A 405 24.05 9.46 1.02
C LEU A 405 25.12 8.53 1.61
N ASN A 406 24.94 7.25 1.46
CA ASN A 406 25.85 6.21 1.95
C ASN A 406 26.21 5.29 0.78
N TRP A 407 27.53 5.11 0.55
CA TRP A 407 28.01 4.24 -0.50
C TRP A 407 29.45 3.76 -0.24
N PRO A 408 29.73 2.45 -0.44
CA PRO A 408 28.76 1.38 -0.65
C PRO A 408 28.04 1.01 0.66
N ALA A 409 26.70 0.87 0.62
CA ALA A 409 25.87 0.69 1.81
C ALA A 409 25.05 -0.62 1.82
N ASP A 410 24.70 -1.13 0.61
CA ASP A 410 24.02 -2.41 0.42
C ASP A 410 24.65 -3.17 -0.76
N LEU A 411 25.32 -4.28 -0.47
CA LEU A 411 25.97 -5.13 -1.49
C LEU A 411 25.10 -6.33 -1.91
N SER A 412 23.83 -6.35 -1.53
CA SER A 412 22.92 -7.39 -2.02
C SER A 412 22.74 -7.33 -3.54
N PRO A 413 22.47 -8.46 -4.21
CA PRO A 413 22.29 -8.48 -5.66
C PRO A 413 21.22 -7.51 -6.18
N GLY A 414 20.11 -7.35 -5.42
CA GLY A 414 19.03 -6.42 -5.74
C GLY A 414 19.47 -4.95 -5.68
N ALA A 415 20.18 -4.56 -4.60
CA ALA A 415 20.68 -3.21 -4.43
C ALA A 415 21.79 -2.87 -5.44
N LEU A 416 22.65 -3.82 -5.76
CA LEU A 416 23.66 -3.66 -6.80
C LEU A 416 23.02 -3.41 -8.19
N ALA A 417 21.96 -4.15 -8.51
CA ALA A 417 21.26 -4.02 -9.79
C ALA A 417 20.47 -2.73 -9.91
N SER A 418 19.82 -2.28 -8.84
CA SER A 418 18.90 -1.13 -8.86
C SER A 418 19.55 0.19 -8.49
N ALA A 419 20.62 0.18 -7.68
CA ALA A 419 21.20 1.38 -7.07
C ALA A 419 22.74 1.38 -7.02
N HIS A 420 23.42 0.37 -7.55
CA HIS A 420 24.88 0.20 -7.42
C HIS A 420 25.36 0.25 -5.95
N GLY A 421 24.55 -0.25 -5.02
CA GLY A 421 24.87 -0.28 -3.60
C GLY A 421 24.64 1.04 -2.85
N LEU A 422 24.01 2.03 -3.46
CA LEU A 422 23.69 3.33 -2.85
C LEU A 422 22.48 3.21 -1.93
N MET A 423 22.58 3.80 -0.74
CA MET A 423 21.48 4.06 0.18
C MET A 423 21.47 5.51 0.64
N ILE A 424 20.38 5.93 1.27
CA ILE A 424 20.22 7.29 1.77
C ILE A 424 19.55 7.30 3.16
N ASN A 425 20.00 8.20 4.02
CA ASN A 425 19.31 8.55 5.26
C ASN A 425 18.36 9.72 5.03
N TYR A 426 17.05 9.52 5.25
CA TYR A 426 16.06 10.60 5.34
C TYR A 426 15.83 10.94 6.82
N LEU A 427 16.15 12.17 7.21
CA LEU A 427 16.03 12.64 8.60
C LEU A 427 14.66 13.28 8.84
N TYR A 428 13.98 12.83 9.89
CA TYR A 428 12.73 13.38 10.38
C TYR A 428 12.98 14.26 11.61
N GLU A 429 13.09 15.56 11.40
CA GLU A 429 13.16 16.56 12.48
C GLU A 429 11.72 16.97 12.82
N LEU A 430 11.24 16.57 14.02
CA LEU A 430 9.84 16.63 14.39
C LEU A 430 9.22 18.04 14.33
N ASP A 431 10.01 19.04 14.66
CA ASP A 431 9.68 20.45 14.62
C ASP A 431 9.64 21.05 13.21
N ARG A 432 10.22 20.37 12.21
CA ARG A 432 10.34 20.85 10.83
C ARG A 432 9.55 20.05 9.79
N ILE A 433 8.92 18.96 10.21
CA ILE A 433 8.21 18.05 9.30
C ILE A 433 7.10 18.77 8.51
N GLU A 434 6.28 19.58 9.20
CA GLU A 434 5.16 20.28 8.55
C GLU A 434 5.65 21.33 7.56
N ASP A 435 6.60 22.17 7.96
CA ASP A 435 7.17 23.22 7.08
C ASP A 435 7.78 22.62 5.81
N ARG A 436 8.50 21.48 5.95
CA ARG A 436 9.11 20.81 4.81
C ARG A 436 8.07 20.13 3.92
N HIS A 437 7.05 19.53 4.51
CA HIS A 437 5.93 18.96 3.77
C HIS A 437 5.23 20.03 2.92
N GLU A 438 4.90 21.17 3.53
CA GLU A 438 4.25 22.28 2.84
C GLU A 438 5.13 22.86 1.71
N ALA A 439 6.43 23.08 1.96
CA ALA A 439 7.36 23.57 0.94
C ALA A 439 7.51 22.57 -0.22
N PHE A 440 7.52 21.26 0.09
CA PHE A 440 7.57 20.22 -0.93
C PHE A 440 6.28 20.19 -1.79
N VAL A 441 5.11 20.27 -1.16
CA VAL A 441 3.83 20.23 -1.87
C VAL A 441 3.61 21.51 -2.70
N ARG A 442 3.95 22.69 -2.14
CA ARG A 442 3.72 23.97 -2.81
C ARG A 442 4.72 24.24 -3.93
N ASP A 443 6.00 24.02 -3.67
CA ASP A 443 7.09 24.52 -4.54
C ASP A 443 7.94 23.37 -5.11
N GLY A 444 7.71 22.11 -4.74
CA GLY A 444 8.57 20.98 -5.09
C GLY A 444 9.96 21.06 -4.45
N THR A 445 10.11 21.82 -3.36
CA THR A 445 11.38 22.02 -2.67
C THR A 445 11.86 20.72 -2.03
N VAL A 446 13.08 20.30 -2.37
CA VAL A 446 13.75 19.14 -1.78
C VAL A 446 14.64 19.60 -0.64
N ALA A 447 14.19 19.40 0.60
CA ALA A 447 15.01 19.64 1.78
C ALA A 447 16.18 18.65 1.81
N HIS A 448 17.42 19.15 1.92
CA HIS A 448 18.62 18.30 1.94
C HIS A 448 19.68 18.80 2.91
N GLY A 449 20.52 17.88 3.39
CA GLY A 449 21.59 18.13 4.34
C GLY A 449 22.84 18.69 3.70
N ALA A 450 23.81 19.08 4.54
CA ALA A 450 25.06 19.69 4.12
C ALA A 450 25.87 18.81 3.16
N GLN A 451 25.93 17.50 3.38
CA GLN A 451 26.66 16.56 2.51
C GLN A 451 26.15 16.61 1.07
N LEU A 452 24.82 16.59 0.86
CA LEU A 452 24.25 16.69 -0.48
C LEU A 452 24.46 18.08 -1.07
N ALA A 453 24.34 19.14 -0.26
CA ALA A 453 24.59 20.50 -0.69
C ALA A 453 26.04 20.71 -1.17
N ASP A 454 27.02 20.11 -0.49
CA ASP A 454 28.43 20.19 -0.90
C ASP A 454 28.71 19.33 -2.14
N ALA A 455 28.11 18.11 -2.22
CA ALA A 455 28.23 17.25 -3.39
C ALA A 455 27.61 17.85 -4.66
N LEU A 456 26.65 18.76 -4.54
CA LEU A 456 26.05 19.48 -5.68
C LEU A 456 26.92 20.62 -6.22
N LYS A 457 27.95 21.07 -5.49
CA LYS A 457 28.88 22.10 -5.90
C LYS A 457 30.04 21.58 -6.76
N THR A 458 30.24 20.25 -6.70
CA THR A 458 31.31 19.52 -7.39
C THR A 458 30.82 19.04 -8.75
#